data_bbd02566a16cd9ac736e08d9aa041122
#
_entry.id   bbd02566a16cd9ac736e08d9aa041122
#
_cell.length_a   1.000
_cell.length_b   1.000
_cell.length_c   1.000
_cell.angle_alpha   90.00
_cell.angle_beta   90.00
_cell.angle_gamma   90.00
#
_symmetry.space_group_name_H-M   'P 1'
#
loop_
_entity.id
_entity.type
_entity.pdbx_description
1 polymer ?
#
loop_
_entity_poly.entity_id
_entity_poly.type
_entity_poly.pdbx_seq_one_letter_code
_entity_poly.pdbx_strand_id
1 'polypeptide(L)'
;YKRQQFRHLLVVKGGNKQLDCTPPHDVPLKPFRPLMVKPLVPEAEETASLLNELILKSQELLKDHPLNLKRMAEGKDPANSIWPWSPGYRPQMERLSDTFPQVKRGAVISAVDLINGIGYYAELRRIAVEGATGLYDTNYENKVAAALEALKTDDFVYLHIEASDEAGHEGDVALKLKTIENLDSRAVGPIYEACLL
;
A
#
# COMPACT_ATOMS: atom_id res chain seq x y z
N TYR A 1 14.25 0.49 -5.64
CA TYR A 1 13.42 -0.59 -5.10
C TYR A 1 12.72 -0.08 -3.85
N LYS A 2 11.48 0.41 -4.00
CA LYS A 2 10.68 0.83 -2.85
C LYS A 2 10.18 -0.43 -2.17
N ARG A 3 10.64 -0.67 -0.96
CA ARG A 3 10.18 -1.76 -0.12
C ARG A 3 8.74 -1.45 0.31
N GLN A 4 7.78 -2.16 -0.22
CA GLN A 4 6.50 -2.35 0.46
C GLN A 4 6.65 -3.39 1.57
N GLN A 5 7.70 -3.26 2.34
CA GLN A 5 7.99 -4.09 3.50
C GLN A 5 7.63 -5.57 3.28
N PHE A 6 6.42 -6.00 3.66
CA PHE A 6 5.92 -7.36 3.62
C PHE A 6 4.81 -7.60 2.57
N ARG A 7 4.32 -6.54 1.87
CA ARG A 7 3.26 -6.67 0.87
C ARG A 7 3.85 -6.88 -0.52
N HIS A 8 3.37 -7.92 -1.20
CA HIS A 8 3.80 -8.30 -2.54
C HIS A 8 2.57 -8.59 -3.41
N LEU A 9 2.69 -8.42 -4.72
CA LEU A 9 1.62 -8.74 -5.65
C LEU A 9 1.81 -10.17 -6.18
N LEU A 10 0.79 -11.03 -5.99
CA LEU A 10 0.68 -12.33 -6.65
C LEU A 10 -0.28 -12.21 -7.83
N VAL A 11 0.18 -12.58 -9.03
CA VAL A 11 -0.63 -12.61 -10.25
C VAL A 11 -0.90 -14.05 -10.63
N VAL A 12 -2.18 -14.43 -10.66
CA VAL A 12 -2.65 -15.78 -11.02
C VAL A 12 -3.43 -15.70 -12.33
N LYS A 13 -2.90 -16.32 -13.38
CA LYS A 13 -3.60 -16.40 -14.67
C LYS A 13 -4.77 -17.38 -14.57
N GLY A 14 -5.96 -16.94 -14.96
CA GLY A 14 -7.18 -17.78 -14.90
C GLY A 14 -7.76 -17.94 -13.50
N GLY A 15 -7.21 -17.29 -12.47
CA GLY A 15 -7.74 -17.38 -11.11
C GLY A 15 -9.09 -16.69 -10.95
N ASN A 16 -9.87 -17.17 -9.98
CA ASN A 16 -11.17 -16.60 -9.59
C ASN A 16 -11.02 -15.76 -8.32
N LYS A 17 -11.56 -14.53 -8.31
CA LYS A 17 -11.48 -13.62 -7.15
C LYS A 17 -12.54 -13.85 -6.08
N GLN A 18 -13.53 -14.71 -6.34
CA GLN A 18 -14.62 -15.01 -5.39
C GLN A 18 -14.11 -15.92 -4.26
N LEU A 19 -13.26 -15.34 -3.43
CA LEU A 19 -12.54 -16.00 -2.35
C LEU A 19 -12.76 -15.26 -1.05
N ASP A 20 -12.95 -16.00 0.04
CA ASP A 20 -12.85 -15.49 1.40
C ASP A 20 -11.38 -15.57 1.84
N CYS A 21 -10.75 -14.42 1.96
CA CYS A 21 -9.34 -14.27 2.36
C CYS A 21 -9.26 -13.26 3.50
N THR A 22 -8.94 -13.73 4.69
CA THR A 22 -8.79 -12.85 5.86
C THR A 22 -7.44 -12.12 5.83
N PRO A 23 -7.40 -10.78 5.88
CA PRO A 23 -6.16 -10.04 6.02
C PRO A 23 -5.44 -10.41 7.32
N PRO A 24 -4.11 -10.68 7.30
CA PRO A 24 -3.41 -11.17 8.49
C PRO A 24 -3.36 -10.16 9.64
N HIS A 25 -3.41 -8.87 9.34
CA HIS A 25 -3.42 -7.79 10.33
C HIS A 25 -4.75 -7.61 11.07
N ASP A 26 -5.86 -8.17 10.55
CA ASP A 26 -7.17 -8.13 11.22
C ASP A 26 -7.31 -9.23 12.28
N VAL A 27 -6.42 -10.21 12.26
CA VAL A 27 -6.49 -11.41 13.11
C VAL A 27 -5.15 -11.77 13.76
N PRO A 28 -4.44 -10.81 14.39
CA PRO A 28 -3.16 -11.07 15.00
C PRO A 28 -3.29 -12.17 16.06
N LEU A 29 -2.27 -13.03 16.15
CA LEU A 29 -2.16 -14.13 17.13
C LEU A 29 -3.25 -15.21 17.02
N LYS A 30 -4.05 -15.21 15.96
CA LYS A 30 -5.03 -16.29 15.72
C LYS A 30 -4.37 -17.49 15.01
N PRO A 31 -4.81 -18.72 15.28
CA PRO A 31 -4.38 -19.89 14.54
C PRO A 31 -4.70 -19.73 13.04
N PHE A 32 -3.74 -20.00 12.15
CA PHE A 32 -3.91 -19.76 10.72
C PHE A 32 -4.82 -20.75 10.01
N ARG A 33 -4.87 -22.03 10.47
CA ARG A 33 -5.63 -23.09 9.77
C ARG A 33 -7.12 -22.80 9.56
N PRO A 34 -7.88 -22.26 10.54
CA PRO A 34 -9.26 -21.85 10.31
C PRO A 34 -9.43 -20.66 9.34
N LEU A 35 -8.34 -19.92 9.10
CA LEU A 35 -8.30 -18.71 8.29
C LEU A 35 -7.77 -18.95 6.86
N MET A 36 -7.53 -20.22 6.50
CA MET A 36 -7.16 -20.61 5.14
C MET A 36 -8.19 -20.12 4.13
N VAL A 37 -7.75 -19.87 2.90
CA VAL A 37 -8.61 -19.36 1.81
C VAL A 37 -9.77 -20.29 1.55
N LYS A 38 -10.99 -19.73 1.44
CA LYS A 38 -12.20 -20.47 1.13
C LYS A 38 -12.82 -19.96 -0.16
N PRO A 39 -13.33 -20.84 -1.02
CA PRO A 39 -14.11 -20.43 -2.18
C PRO A 39 -15.47 -19.90 -1.75
N LEU A 40 -15.90 -18.78 -2.33
CA LEU A 40 -17.26 -18.24 -2.13
C LEU A 40 -18.25 -18.79 -3.17
N VAL A 41 -17.72 -19.37 -4.25
CA VAL A 41 -18.47 -20.01 -5.33
C VAL A 41 -17.72 -21.27 -5.79
N PRO A 42 -18.41 -22.29 -6.34
CA PRO A 42 -17.77 -23.54 -6.78
C PRO A 42 -16.64 -23.32 -7.79
N GLU A 43 -16.76 -22.34 -8.67
CA GLU A 43 -15.78 -22.00 -9.71
C GLU A 43 -14.46 -21.42 -9.13
N ALA A 44 -14.45 -21.06 -7.85
CA ALA A 44 -13.27 -20.56 -7.15
C ALA A 44 -12.48 -21.65 -6.41
N GLU A 45 -12.96 -22.91 -6.38
CA GLU A 45 -12.37 -24.02 -5.63
C GLU A 45 -10.92 -24.30 -6.03
N GLU A 46 -10.64 -24.34 -7.34
CA GLU A 46 -9.29 -24.57 -7.85
C GLU A 46 -8.33 -23.46 -7.42
N THR A 47 -8.80 -22.20 -7.46
CA THR A 47 -7.99 -21.06 -7.03
C THR A 47 -7.75 -21.09 -5.52
N ALA A 48 -8.76 -21.39 -4.72
CA ALA A 48 -8.61 -21.53 -3.27
C ALA A 48 -7.62 -22.63 -2.90
N SER A 49 -7.74 -23.79 -3.55
CA SER A 49 -6.84 -24.93 -3.36
C SER A 49 -5.40 -24.58 -3.71
N LEU A 50 -5.17 -23.92 -4.84
CA LEU A 50 -3.83 -23.43 -5.25
C LEU A 50 -3.23 -22.48 -4.20
N LEU A 51 -4.00 -21.50 -3.74
CA LEU A 51 -3.52 -20.53 -2.76
C LEU A 51 -3.18 -21.20 -1.42
N ASN A 52 -4.01 -22.13 -0.98
CA ASN A 52 -3.79 -22.92 0.23
C ASN A 52 -2.52 -23.80 0.11
N GLU A 53 -2.33 -24.43 -1.03
CA GLU A 53 -1.10 -25.20 -1.31
C GLU A 53 0.15 -24.30 -1.23
N LEU A 54 0.08 -23.09 -1.82
CA LEU A 54 1.19 -22.12 -1.77
C LEU A 54 1.48 -21.66 -0.35
N ILE A 55 0.45 -21.43 0.50
CA ILE A 55 0.63 -21.11 1.92
C ILE A 55 1.44 -22.23 2.59
N LEU A 56 0.99 -23.48 2.49
CA LEU A 56 1.63 -24.61 3.15
C LEU A 56 3.04 -24.87 2.63
N LYS A 57 3.25 -24.85 1.31
CA LYS A 57 4.57 -25.01 0.70
C LYS A 57 5.55 -23.90 1.11
N SER A 58 5.06 -22.66 1.23
CA SER A 58 5.92 -21.57 1.69
C SER A 58 6.40 -21.76 3.12
N GLN A 59 5.59 -22.31 4.00
CA GLN A 59 5.98 -22.62 5.38
C GLN A 59 7.12 -23.62 5.43
N GLU A 60 7.03 -24.70 4.65
CA GLU A 60 8.08 -25.70 4.56
C GLU A 60 9.39 -25.12 3.96
N LEU A 61 9.25 -24.34 2.87
CA LEU A 61 10.40 -23.71 2.21
C LEU A 61 11.12 -22.70 3.12
N LEU A 62 10.37 -21.92 3.88
CA LEU A 62 10.90 -20.81 4.68
C LEU A 62 11.45 -21.28 6.04
N LYS A 63 11.01 -22.42 6.56
CA LYS A 63 11.36 -22.94 7.87
C LYS A 63 12.87 -22.98 8.10
N ASP A 64 13.63 -23.54 7.18
CA ASP A 64 15.07 -23.74 7.27
C ASP A 64 15.86 -22.85 6.30
N HIS A 65 15.22 -21.79 5.77
CA HIS A 65 15.88 -20.89 4.83
C HIS A 65 17.05 -20.16 5.50
N PRO A 66 18.25 -20.09 4.88
CA PRO A 66 19.45 -19.52 5.51
C PRO A 66 19.26 -18.08 6.03
N LEU A 67 18.51 -17.25 5.31
CA LEU A 67 18.20 -15.89 5.76
C LEU A 67 17.32 -15.88 7.02
N ASN A 68 16.38 -16.82 7.16
CA ASN A 68 15.54 -16.93 8.34
C ASN A 68 16.36 -17.43 9.55
N LEU A 69 17.24 -18.42 9.35
CA LEU A 69 18.15 -18.87 10.38
C LEU A 69 19.06 -17.73 10.87
N LYS A 70 19.60 -16.94 9.94
CA LYS A 70 20.38 -15.73 10.28
C LYS A 70 19.55 -14.72 11.07
N ARG A 71 18.33 -14.43 10.64
CA ARG A 71 17.43 -13.48 11.34
C ARG A 71 17.15 -13.93 12.76
N MET A 72 16.82 -15.22 12.95
CA MET A 72 16.59 -15.79 14.29
C MET A 72 17.84 -15.73 15.17
N ALA A 73 19.02 -15.99 14.62
CA ALA A 73 20.29 -15.84 15.35
C ALA A 73 20.57 -14.39 15.79
N GLU A 74 20.02 -13.40 15.07
CA GLU A 74 20.07 -11.97 15.39
C GLU A 74 18.90 -11.51 16.29
N GLY A 75 18.05 -12.42 16.81
CA GLY A 75 16.87 -12.08 17.61
C GLY A 75 15.73 -11.41 16.83
N LYS A 76 15.71 -11.57 15.51
CA LYS A 76 14.68 -11.01 14.61
C LYS A 76 13.68 -12.10 14.20
N ASP A 77 12.43 -11.72 14.02
CA ASP A 77 11.40 -12.62 13.52
C ASP A 77 11.72 -13.13 12.10
N PRO A 78 11.54 -14.44 11.84
CA PRO A 78 11.66 -15.00 10.50
C PRO A 78 10.44 -14.70 9.63
N ALA A 79 10.61 -14.69 8.32
CA ALA A 79 9.49 -14.81 7.39
C ALA A 79 9.05 -16.28 7.39
N ASN A 80 7.84 -16.58 7.84
CA ASN A 80 7.39 -17.96 8.08
C ASN A 80 6.32 -18.47 7.12
N SER A 81 5.66 -17.59 6.36
CA SER A 81 4.63 -17.96 5.37
C SER A 81 4.39 -16.83 4.39
N ILE A 82 3.94 -17.15 3.18
CA ILE A 82 3.15 -16.21 2.39
C ILE A 82 1.69 -16.28 2.83
N TRP A 83 0.94 -15.19 2.66
CA TRP A 83 -0.46 -15.13 3.02
C TRP A 83 -1.23 -14.31 1.98
N PRO A 84 -1.85 -14.97 0.96
CA PRO A 84 -2.65 -14.29 -0.04
C PRO A 84 -3.92 -13.69 0.56
N TRP A 85 -4.21 -12.43 0.24
CA TRP A 85 -5.41 -11.73 0.68
C TRP A 85 -5.78 -10.62 -0.31
N SER A 86 -6.97 -10.07 -0.19
CA SER A 86 -7.47 -9.00 -1.07
C SER A 86 -7.48 -9.38 -2.56
N PRO A 87 -8.18 -10.47 -2.94
CA PRO A 87 -8.24 -10.89 -4.33
C PRO A 87 -8.98 -9.86 -5.19
N GLY A 88 -8.51 -9.66 -6.42
CA GLY A 88 -9.13 -8.74 -7.37
C GLY A 88 -8.71 -9.04 -8.80
N TYR A 89 -9.48 -8.50 -9.75
CA TYR A 89 -9.07 -8.44 -11.14
C TYR A 89 -8.48 -7.08 -11.47
N ARG A 90 -7.86 -6.97 -12.66
CA ARG A 90 -7.45 -5.67 -13.19
C ARG A 90 -8.67 -4.73 -13.18
N PRO A 91 -8.59 -3.57 -12.51
CA PRO A 91 -9.72 -2.65 -12.46
C PRO A 91 -9.97 -2.04 -13.85
N GLN A 92 -11.27 -1.83 -14.15
CA GLN A 92 -11.71 -0.96 -15.24
C GLN A 92 -12.14 0.34 -14.57
N MET A 93 -11.24 1.33 -14.57
CA MET A 93 -11.49 2.66 -14.04
C MET A 93 -11.63 3.65 -15.18
N GLU A 94 -12.56 4.57 -15.02
CA GLU A 94 -12.62 5.77 -15.87
C GLU A 94 -11.44 6.68 -15.55
N ARG A 95 -10.99 7.43 -16.54
CA ARG A 95 -9.97 8.46 -16.34
C ARG A 95 -10.54 9.58 -15.49
N LEU A 96 -9.69 10.25 -14.74
CA LEU A 96 -10.15 11.41 -13.97
C LEU A 96 -10.74 12.50 -14.87
N SER A 97 -10.16 12.71 -16.05
CA SER A 97 -10.65 13.65 -17.06
C SER A 97 -12.00 13.29 -17.68
N ASP A 98 -12.40 12.01 -17.67
CA ASP A 98 -13.70 11.59 -18.19
C ASP A 98 -14.81 11.94 -17.19
N THR A 99 -14.53 11.79 -15.89
CA THR A 99 -15.45 12.17 -14.81
C THR A 99 -15.43 13.67 -14.53
N PHE A 100 -14.26 14.30 -14.63
CA PHE A 100 -14.03 15.73 -14.37
C PHE A 100 -13.36 16.40 -15.57
N PRO A 101 -14.12 16.82 -16.60
CA PRO A 101 -13.55 17.34 -17.86
C PRO A 101 -12.68 18.60 -17.72
N GLN A 102 -12.80 19.32 -16.60
CA GLN A 102 -11.94 20.45 -16.24
C GLN A 102 -10.52 20.03 -15.87
N VAL A 103 -10.33 18.78 -15.44
CA VAL A 103 -9.01 18.21 -15.10
C VAL A 103 -8.43 17.54 -16.33
N LYS A 104 -7.70 18.29 -17.16
CA LYS A 104 -7.06 17.76 -18.38
C LYS A 104 -5.73 17.09 -18.08
N ARG A 105 -5.01 17.59 -17.07
CA ARG A 105 -3.74 17.05 -16.62
C ARG A 105 -3.76 16.96 -15.11
N GLY A 106 -3.31 15.82 -14.60
CA GLY A 106 -3.20 15.64 -13.17
C GLY A 106 -1.97 14.82 -12.79
N ALA A 107 -1.53 14.99 -11.56
CA ALA A 107 -0.39 14.26 -11.01
C ALA A 107 -0.75 13.57 -9.69
N VAL A 108 -0.01 12.50 -9.37
CA VAL A 108 -0.07 11.80 -8.09
C VAL A 108 1.31 11.71 -7.46
N ILE A 109 1.38 12.07 -6.18
CA ILE A 109 2.57 12.00 -5.34
C ILE A 109 2.26 11.06 -4.17
N SER A 110 2.85 9.88 -4.16
CA SER A 110 2.70 8.91 -3.08
C SER A 110 3.91 7.99 -2.99
N ALA A 111 4.22 7.55 -1.78
CA ALA A 111 5.17 6.45 -1.56
C ALA A 111 4.47 5.08 -1.54
N VAL A 112 3.14 5.04 -1.53
CA VAL A 112 2.31 3.84 -1.43
C VAL A 112 1.93 3.36 -2.82
N ASP A 113 2.23 2.09 -3.12
CA ASP A 113 1.99 1.54 -4.47
C ASP A 113 0.51 1.42 -4.81
N LEU A 114 -0.36 1.19 -3.82
CA LEU A 114 -1.81 1.21 -4.02
C LEU A 114 -2.28 2.56 -4.60
N ILE A 115 -1.86 3.65 -3.98
CA ILE A 115 -2.22 5.01 -4.41
C ILE A 115 -1.60 5.32 -5.78
N ASN A 116 -0.35 4.92 -6.00
CA ASN A 116 0.30 5.04 -7.31
C ASN A 116 -0.44 4.22 -8.39
N GLY A 117 -0.96 3.05 -8.02
CA GLY A 117 -1.77 2.20 -8.91
C GLY A 117 -3.11 2.84 -9.28
N ILE A 118 -3.82 3.40 -8.30
CA ILE A 118 -5.05 4.18 -8.53
C ILE A 118 -4.76 5.37 -9.46
N GLY A 119 -3.70 6.12 -9.16
CA GLY A 119 -3.26 7.23 -10.01
C GLY A 119 -2.96 6.80 -11.45
N TYR A 120 -2.31 5.64 -11.64
CA TYR A 120 -2.05 5.08 -12.97
C TYR A 120 -3.34 4.79 -13.74
N TYR A 121 -4.34 4.17 -13.11
CA TYR A 121 -5.61 3.87 -13.75
C TYR A 121 -6.48 5.12 -13.99
N ALA A 122 -6.34 6.13 -13.15
CA ALA A 122 -6.96 7.45 -13.33
C ALA A 122 -6.22 8.35 -14.36
N GLU A 123 -5.16 7.83 -14.99
CA GLU A 123 -4.26 8.54 -15.92
C GLU A 123 -3.57 9.77 -15.29
N LEU A 124 -3.30 9.74 -14.01
CA LEU A 124 -2.48 10.74 -13.33
C LEU A 124 -0.99 10.49 -13.56
N ARG A 125 -0.24 11.53 -13.83
CA ARG A 125 1.21 11.50 -13.95
C ARG A 125 1.83 11.23 -12.58
N ARG A 126 2.55 10.12 -12.43
CA ARG A 126 3.25 9.79 -11.19
C ARG A 126 4.52 10.64 -11.03
N ILE A 127 4.65 11.30 -9.89
CA ILE A 127 5.85 12.03 -9.50
C ILE A 127 6.59 11.25 -8.40
N ALA A 128 7.81 10.84 -8.70
CA ALA A 128 8.71 10.24 -7.71
C ALA A 128 9.39 11.35 -6.91
N VAL A 129 9.36 11.25 -5.59
CA VAL A 129 9.92 12.24 -4.68
C VAL A 129 11.01 11.60 -3.82
N GLU A 130 12.17 12.21 -3.78
CA GLU A 130 13.29 11.76 -2.95
C GLU A 130 12.94 11.87 -1.46
N GLY A 131 13.23 10.82 -0.70
CA GLY A 131 12.90 10.73 0.72
C GLY A 131 11.42 10.52 1.03
N ALA A 132 10.56 10.31 0.00
CA ALA A 132 9.18 9.96 0.24
C ALA A 132 9.07 8.51 0.74
N THR A 133 8.51 8.34 1.94
CA THR A 133 8.14 7.04 2.53
C THR A 133 6.65 6.99 2.81
N GLY A 134 6.10 5.80 3.10
CA GLY A 134 4.75 5.61 3.63
C GLY A 134 4.68 5.76 5.14
N LEU A 135 5.77 6.12 5.82
CA LEU A 135 5.90 6.20 7.26
C LEU A 135 5.99 7.66 7.75
N TYR A 136 6.07 7.83 9.04
CA TYR A 136 6.15 9.13 9.71
C TYR A 136 7.49 9.86 9.51
N ASP A 137 8.52 9.17 9.02
CA ASP A 137 9.82 9.73 8.63
C ASP A 137 9.86 10.29 7.19
N THR A 138 8.71 10.33 6.51
CA THR A 138 8.60 10.83 5.13
C THR A 138 9.11 12.27 5.01
N ASN A 139 9.74 12.59 3.87
CA ASN A 139 10.15 13.97 3.57
C ASN A 139 8.94 14.81 3.11
N TYR A 140 8.33 15.52 4.05
CA TYR A 140 7.16 16.38 3.80
C TYR A 140 7.50 17.52 2.85
N GLU A 141 8.63 18.16 3.05
CA GLU A 141 9.08 19.34 2.30
C GLU A 141 9.26 19.00 0.81
N ASN A 142 9.94 17.90 0.52
CA ASN A 142 10.12 17.46 -0.87
C ASN A 142 8.79 17.07 -1.52
N LYS A 143 7.86 16.45 -0.78
CA LYS A 143 6.52 16.13 -1.28
C LYS A 143 5.74 17.40 -1.61
N VAL A 144 5.77 18.41 -0.74
CA VAL A 144 5.11 19.70 -0.92
C VAL A 144 5.72 20.46 -2.10
N ALA A 145 7.03 20.57 -2.15
CA ALA A 145 7.73 21.23 -3.26
C ALA A 145 7.38 20.59 -4.61
N ALA A 146 7.35 19.27 -4.68
CA ALA A 146 6.94 18.55 -5.89
C ALA A 146 5.48 18.79 -6.27
N ALA A 147 4.58 18.92 -5.28
CA ALA A 147 3.17 19.20 -5.51
C ALA A 147 2.98 20.64 -6.05
N LEU A 148 3.61 21.62 -5.44
CA LEU A 148 3.56 23.03 -5.88
C LEU A 148 4.17 23.21 -7.27
N GLU A 149 5.27 22.52 -7.56
CA GLU A 149 5.86 22.54 -8.91
C GLU A 149 4.93 21.91 -9.96
N ALA A 150 4.27 20.81 -9.61
CA ALA A 150 3.31 20.16 -10.49
C ALA A 150 2.11 21.06 -10.80
N LEU A 151 1.58 21.79 -9.80
CA LEU A 151 0.43 22.70 -9.97
C LEU A 151 0.70 23.87 -10.93
N LYS A 152 1.96 24.15 -11.29
CA LYS A 152 2.26 25.14 -12.35
C LYS A 152 1.80 24.67 -13.75
N THR A 153 1.63 23.39 -13.93
CA THR A 153 1.33 22.79 -15.25
C THR A 153 0.18 21.79 -15.23
N ASP A 154 -0.16 21.24 -14.07
CA ASP A 154 -1.25 20.30 -13.90
C ASP A 154 -2.45 20.99 -13.24
N ASP A 155 -3.66 20.62 -13.66
CA ASP A 155 -4.92 21.15 -13.12
C ASP A 155 -5.30 20.52 -11.79
N PHE A 156 -4.68 19.37 -11.46
CA PHE A 156 -4.95 18.59 -10.26
C PHE A 156 -3.71 17.85 -9.77
N VAL A 157 -3.47 17.89 -8.45
CA VAL A 157 -2.42 17.09 -7.80
C VAL A 157 -2.98 16.34 -6.62
N TYR A 158 -2.85 15.01 -6.65
CA TYR A 158 -3.14 14.17 -5.50
C TYR A 158 -1.88 13.94 -4.69
N LEU A 159 -1.73 14.68 -3.61
CA LEU A 159 -0.62 14.52 -2.65
C LEU A 159 -1.04 13.62 -1.50
N HIS A 160 -0.39 12.46 -1.39
CA HIS A 160 -0.68 11.46 -0.35
C HIS A 160 0.41 11.42 0.72
N ILE A 161 -0.01 11.53 1.98
CA ILE A 161 0.84 11.42 3.17
C ILE A 161 0.15 10.47 4.16
N GLU A 162 0.74 9.29 4.39
CA GLU A 162 0.15 8.20 5.17
C GLU A 162 0.60 8.20 6.64
N ALA A 163 1.58 9.04 6.98
CA ALA A 163 2.25 9.06 8.28
C ALA A 163 1.31 9.01 9.50
N SER A 164 0.18 9.72 9.45
CA SER A 164 -0.77 9.76 10.55
C SER A 164 -1.62 8.48 10.66
N ASP A 165 -1.84 7.78 9.56
CA ASP A 165 -2.53 6.49 9.55
C ASP A 165 -1.67 5.41 10.20
N GLU A 166 -0.40 5.29 9.78
CA GLU A 166 0.56 4.34 10.35
C GLU A 166 0.74 4.55 11.86
N ALA A 167 0.85 5.81 12.32
CA ALA A 167 0.90 6.12 13.75
C ALA A 167 -0.37 5.67 14.51
N GLY A 168 -1.54 5.70 13.83
CA GLY A 168 -2.79 5.17 14.36
C GLY A 168 -2.76 3.65 14.51
N HIS A 169 -2.21 2.93 13.53
CA HIS A 169 -2.06 1.47 13.57
C HIS A 169 -1.08 1.00 14.67
N GLU A 170 -0.03 1.78 14.96
CA GLU A 170 0.88 1.50 16.07
C GLU A 170 0.26 1.70 17.47
N GLY A 171 -0.87 2.42 17.56
CA GLY A 171 -1.53 2.74 18.82
C GLY A 171 -0.76 3.75 19.69
N ASP A 172 0.25 4.41 19.12
CA ASP A 172 1.04 5.44 19.81
C ASP A 172 0.36 6.81 19.68
N VAL A 173 -0.29 7.25 20.76
CA VAL A 173 -1.02 8.53 20.81
C VAL A 173 -0.08 9.71 20.62
N ALA A 174 1.12 9.69 21.22
CA ALA A 174 2.08 10.80 21.11
C ALA A 174 2.60 10.92 19.68
N LEU A 175 2.93 9.80 19.05
CA LEU A 175 3.32 9.75 17.63
C LEU A 175 2.18 10.23 16.73
N LYS A 176 0.94 9.81 16.99
CA LYS A 176 -0.26 10.26 16.24
C LYS A 176 -0.41 11.77 16.27
N LEU A 177 -0.34 12.39 17.44
CA LEU A 177 -0.40 13.85 17.59
C LEU A 177 0.73 14.52 16.82
N LYS A 178 1.96 14.00 16.95
CA LYS A 178 3.13 14.55 16.26
C LYS A 178 3.02 14.46 14.74
N THR A 179 2.46 13.38 14.21
CA THR A 179 2.27 13.24 12.76
C THR A 179 1.18 14.18 12.23
N ILE A 180 0.13 14.48 13.01
CA ILE A 180 -0.89 15.48 12.66
C ILE A 180 -0.29 16.90 12.68
N GLU A 181 0.49 17.25 13.71
CA GLU A 181 1.22 18.53 13.76
C GLU A 181 2.18 18.71 12.57
N ASN A 182 2.91 17.65 12.21
CA ASN A 182 3.79 17.66 11.03
C ASN A 182 2.99 17.83 9.73
N LEU A 183 1.85 17.14 9.60
CA LEU A 183 0.99 17.27 8.43
C LEU A 183 0.50 18.71 8.27
N ASP A 184 0.04 19.33 9.35
CA ASP A 184 -0.43 20.71 9.35
C ASP A 184 0.70 21.69 9.02
N SER A 185 1.77 21.68 9.82
CA SER A 185 2.84 22.70 9.75
C SER A 185 3.79 22.52 8.57
N ARG A 186 4.04 21.27 8.11
CA ARG A 186 5.04 20.94 7.08
C ARG A 186 4.43 20.62 5.71
N ALA A 187 3.10 20.43 5.64
CA ALA A 187 2.42 20.18 4.37
C ALA A 187 1.27 21.14 4.11
N VAL A 188 0.25 21.15 4.96
CA VAL A 188 -0.97 21.94 4.73
C VAL A 188 -0.66 23.46 4.77
N GLY A 189 0.04 23.92 5.80
CA GLY A 189 0.42 25.34 5.94
C GLY A 189 1.18 25.88 4.72
N PRO A 190 2.31 25.28 4.31
CA PRO A 190 3.04 25.74 3.14
C PRO A 190 2.26 25.70 1.83
N ILE A 191 1.38 24.70 1.63
CA ILE A 191 0.51 24.64 0.45
C ILE A 191 -0.52 25.76 0.50
N TYR A 192 -1.17 25.96 1.66
CA TYR A 192 -2.15 27.03 1.86
C TYR A 192 -1.55 28.40 1.59
N GLU A 193 -0.39 28.71 2.16
CA GLU A 193 0.33 29.96 1.92
C GLU A 193 0.66 30.18 0.44
N ALA A 194 1.11 29.14 -0.25
CA ALA A 194 1.40 29.22 -1.69
C ALA A 194 0.17 29.44 -2.56
N CYS A 195 -1.03 29.00 -2.10
CA CYS A 195 -2.29 29.23 -2.82
C CYS A 195 -2.89 30.63 -2.60
N LEU A 196 -2.39 31.40 -1.63
CA LEU A 196 -2.82 32.79 -1.38
C LEU A 196 -2.08 33.81 -2.24
N LEU A 197 -1.00 33.43 -2.90
CA LEU A 197 -0.18 34.26 -3.77
C LEU A 197 -0.62 34.18 -5.23
#